data_2864ad220f1498d791549917e3484a47
#
_entry.id   2864ad220f1498d791549917e3484a47
#
_cell.length_a   1.000
_cell.length_b   1.000
_cell.length_c   1.000
_cell.angle_alpha   90.00
_cell.angle_beta   90.00
_cell.angle_gamma   90.00
#
_symmetry.space_group_name_H-M   'P 1'
#
loop_
_entity.id
_entity.type
_entity.pdbx_description
1 polymer ?
#
loop_
_entity_poly.entity_id
_entity_poly.type
_entity_poly.pdbx_seq_one_letter_code
_entity_poly.pdbx_strand_id
1 'polypeptide(L)'
;MSEKFALLVPVKTLSRAKSRLVGTDAETRVALMRAFAMDAIAAAAQSAHVRTVRVVTDEAGFEASGVEVLPDEGDGDLNAALRHAAVRVRLADPGTSVAAMCADLPSLRTADLDAALTAGMSPRWFVADASGTGTTLLAAGPGVDLDPHFGADSARRHEESGAVAVRADVPSLRLDVDTDADLARARQTGVGQHTWAEMQKRG
;
A
#
# COMPACT_ATOMS: atom_id res chain seq x y z
N MET A 1 11.67 11.72 -19.83
CA MET A 1 11.96 10.76 -18.74
C MET A 1 10.63 10.50 -18.03
N SER A 2 10.25 9.24 -17.84
CA SER A 2 9.00 8.92 -17.11
C SER A 2 9.14 9.34 -15.65
N GLU A 3 8.07 9.88 -15.08
CA GLU A 3 7.99 10.26 -13.65
C GLU A 3 8.21 9.03 -12.76
N LYS A 4 9.01 9.19 -11.70
CA LYS A 4 9.27 8.12 -10.74
C LYS A 4 8.87 8.55 -9.34
N PHE A 5 8.17 7.66 -8.66
CA PHE A 5 7.61 7.90 -7.34
C PHE A 5 8.49 7.35 -6.21
N ALA A 6 8.56 8.06 -5.10
CA ALA A 6 8.88 7.46 -3.82
C ALA A 6 7.59 6.84 -3.26
N LEU A 7 7.57 5.53 -3.12
CA LEU A 7 6.40 4.79 -2.66
C LEU A 7 6.49 4.53 -1.16
N LEU A 8 5.51 5.00 -0.41
CA LEU A 8 5.33 4.78 1.03
C LEU A 8 4.39 3.58 1.23
N VAL A 9 4.83 2.58 1.98
CA VAL A 9 4.02 1.42 2.34
C VAL A 9 3.91 1.38 3.86
N PRO A 10 2.75 1.79 4.43
CA PRO A 10 2.58 1.75 5.88
C PRO A 10 2.33 0.31 6.34
N VAL A 11 3.14 -0.14 7.28
CA VAL A 11 2.99 -1.43 7.95
C VAL A 11 2.79 -1.17 9.42
N LYS A 12 1.53 -1.21 9.89
CA LYS A 12 1.22 -1.04 11.32
C LYS A 12 1.72 -2.23 12.11
N THR A 13 2.01 -2.01 13.40
CA THR A 13 2.34 -3.07 14.35
C THR A 13 1.36 -4.22 14.19
N LEU A 14 1.87 -5.35 13.72
CA LEU A 14 1.07 -6.49 13.26
C LEU A 14 0.19 -7.09 14.36
N SER A 15 0.53 -6.85 15.64
CA SER A 15 -0.28 -7.28 16.80
C SER A 15 -1.64 -6.58 16.92
N ARG A 16 -1.83 -5.40 16.29
CA ARG A 16 -3.08 -4.63 16.31
C ARG A 16 -3.94 -4.82 15.05
N ALA A 17 -3.49 -5.64 14.12
CA ALA A 17 -4.05 -5.72 12.80
C ALA A 17 -5.19 -6.74 12.67
N LYS A 18 -6.25 -6.30 12.04
CA LYS A 18 -7.38 -7.02 11.42
C LYS A 18 -8.03 -8.17 12.23
N SER A 19 -8.96 -7.82 13.10
CA SER A 19 -9.86 -8.77 13.79
C SER A 19 -10.84 -9.51 12.86
N ARG A 20 -10.89 -9.19 11.58
CA ARG A 20 -11.90 -9.70 10.61
C ARG A 20 -11.46 -10.95 9.83
N LEU A 21 -10.22 -11.39 9.95
CA LEU A 21 -9.81 -12.74 9.55
C LEU A 21 -10.19 -13.71 10.68
N VAL A 22 -11.44 -14.13 10.71
CA VAL A 22 -12.10 -14.79 11.85
C VAL A 22 -11.66 -16.25 12.01
N GLY A 23 -11.27 -16.91 10.93
CA GLY A 23 -10.84 -18.31 10.91
C GLY A 23 -9.40 -18.57 11.34
N THR A 24 -8.66 -17.54 11.77
CA THR A 24 -7.22 -17.65 12.09
C THR A 24 -6.91 -17.19 13.51
N ASP A 25 -6.01 -17.91 14.20
CA ASP A 25 -5.44 -17.45 15.46
C ASP A 25 -4.59 -16.17 15.30
N ALA A 26 -4.23 -15.53 16.41
CA ALA A 26 -3.54 -14.24 16.37
C ALA A 26 -2.14 -14.33 15.73
N GLU A 27 -1.39 -15.39 15.98
CA GLU A 27 -0.05 -15.60 15.45
C GLU A 27 -0.10 -15.79 13.93
N THR A 28 -1.04 -16.61 13.49
CA THR A 28 -1.35 -16.85 12.08
C THR A 28 -1.68 -15.55 11.33
N ARG A 29 -2.50 -14.73 11.93
CA ARG A 29 -2.92 -13.45 11.34
C ARG A 29 -1.74 -12.51 11.17
N VAL A 30 -0.89 -12.40 12.18
CA VAL A 30 0.34 -11.61 12.13
C VAL A 30 1.26 -12.08 11.01
N ALA A 31 1.47 -13.40 10.92
CA ALA A 31 2.33 -13.98 9.88
C ALA A 31 1.78 -13.76 8.46
N LEU A 32 0.47 -13.92 8.25
CA LEU A 32 -0.18 -13.64 6.96
C LEU A 32 -0.07 -12.17 6.58
N MET A 33 -0.32 -11.25 7.52
CA MET A 33 -0.23 -9.83 7.23
C MET A 33 1.20 -9.39 6.89
N ARG A 34 2.19 -9.94 7.59
CA ARG A 34 3.60 -9.73 7.21
C ARG A 34 3.87 -10.27 5.80
N ALA A 35 3.35 -11.45 5.47
CA ALA A 35 3.50 -12.04 4.14
C ALA A 35 2.83 -11.18 3.05
N PHE A 36 1.63 -10.63 3.30
CA PHE A 36 0.96 -9.70 2.38
C PHE A 36 1.83 -8.46 2.12
N ALA A 37 2.32 -7.84 3.19
CA ALA A 37 3.18 -6.67 3.07
C ALA A 37 4.46 -6.98 2.28
N MET A 38 5.10 -8.12 2.53
CA MET A 38 6.31 -8.54 1.80
C MET A 38 6.03 -8.76 0.32
N ASP A 39 4.89 -9.35 -0.06
CA ASP A 39 4.51 -9.54 -1.47
C ASP A 39 4.21 -8.20 -2.15
N ALA A 40 3.46 -7.31 -1.50
CA ALA A 40 3.17 -5.97 -2.02
C ALA A 40 4.44 -5.15 -2.23
N ILE A 41 5.37 -5.18 -1.26
CA ILE A 41 6.67 -4.51 -1.32
C ILE A 41 7.52 -5.09 -2.46
N ALA A 42 7.58 -6.43 -2.58
CA ALA A 42 8.38 -7.09 -3.62
C ALA A 42 7.87 -6.75 -5.02
N ALA A 43 6.54 -6.70 -5.23
CA ALA A 43 5.95 -6.27 -6.50
C ALA A 43 6.24 -4.80 -6.80
N ALA A 44 6.14 -3.92 -5.79
CA ALA A 44 6.42 -2.50 -5.92
C ALA A 44 7.89 -2.20 -6.24
N ALA A 45 8.82 -2.94 -5.64
CA ALA A 45 10.26 -2.78 -5.89
C ALA A 45 10.68 -3.14 -7.32
N GLN A 46 9.86 -3.91 -8.05
CA GLN A 46 10.09 -4.27 -9.45
C GLN A 46 9.50 -3.24 -10.44
N SER A 47 8.73 -2.27 -9.96
CA SER A 47 8.07 -1.27 -10.81
C SER A 47 9.09 -0.34 -11.48
N ALA A 48 8.93 -0.12 -12.78
CA ALA A 48 9.74 0.84 -13.54
C ALA A 48 9.47 2.30 -13.14
N HIS A 49 8.31 2.57 -12.52
CA HIS A 49 7.84 3.88 -12.09
C HIS A 49 8.06 4.16 -10.59
N VAL A 50 8.59 3.20 -9.84
CA VAL A 50 8.99 3.39 -8.45
C VAL A 50 10.50 3.61 -8.39
N ARG A 51 10.92 4.71 -7.76
CA ARG A 51 12.34 5.01 -7.51
C ARG A 51 12.84 4.32 -6.25
N THR A 52 12.05 4.42 -5.20
CA THR A 52 12.35 3.85 -3.87
C THR A 52 11.06 3.38 -3.23
N VAL A 53 11.12 2.23 -2.56
CA VAL A 53 10.07 1.80 -1.64
C VAL A 53 10.50 2.14 -0.22
N ARG A 54 9.65 2.79 0.54
CA ARG A 54 9.86 3.12 1.94
C ARG A 54 8.74 2.55 2.79
N VAL A 55 9.09 1.73 3.74
CA VAL A 55 8.14 1.18 4.70
C VAL A 55 8.04 2.13 5.89
N VAL A 56 6.82 2.54 6.22
CA VAL A 56 6.52 3.39 7.38
C VAL A 56 5.98 2.49 8.48
N THR A 57 6.74 2.29 9.56
CA THR A 57 6.38 1.33 10.61
C THR A 57 7.01 1.66 11.96
N ASP A 58 6.33 1.27 13.03
CA ASP A 58 6.83 1.18 14.40
C ASP A 58 7.24 -0.25 14.80
N GLU A 59 7.14 -1.20 13.87
CA GLU A 59 7.50 -2.60 14.07
C GLU A 59 9.01 -2.75 14.22
N ALA A 60 9.47 -3.05 15.43
CA ALA A 60 10.88 -3.27 15.71
C ALA A 60 11.42 -4.47 14.90
N GLY A 61 12.53 -4.24 14.18
CA GLY A 61 13.17 -5.30 13.38
C GLY A 61 12.42 -5.64 12.09
N PHE A 62 11.57 -4.75 11.57
CA PHE A 62 11.02 -4.92 10.23
C PHE A 62 12.14 -4.75 9.20
N GLU A 63 12.39 -5.78 8.42
CA GLU A 63 13.39 -5.79 7.35
C GLU A 63 12.77 -6.32 6.06
N ALA A 64 13.05 -5.64 4.95
CA ALA A 64 12.74 -6.10 3.61
C ALA A 64 13.88 -5.70 2.66
N SER A 65 14.25 -6.58 1.75
CA SER A 65 15.39 -6.36 0.84
C SER A 65 15.14 -5.18 -0.08
N GLY A 66 16.11 -4.26 -0.17
CA GLY A 66 16.04 -3.09 -1.06
C GLY A 66 15.07 -1.99 -0.62
N VAL A 67 14.65 -1.97 0.65
CA VAL A 67 13.67 -1.04 1.21
C VAL A 67 14.33 -0.18 2.29
N GLU A 68 13.95 1.09 2.32
CA GLU A 68 14.26 1.99 3.43
C GLU A 68 13.11 1.94 4.45
N VAL A 69 13.42 1.79 5.72
CA VAL A 69 12.43 1.83 6.81
C VAL A 69 12.41 3.23 7.42
N LEU A 70 11.23 3.83 7.46
CA LEU A 70 10.98 5.10 8.14
C LEU A 70 10.16 4.85 9.41
N PRO A 71 10.45 5.58 10.50
CA PRO A 71 9.64 5.46 11.71
C PRO A 71 8.21 5.95 11.47
N ASP A 72 7.24 5.27 12.10
CA ASP A 72 5.86 5.76 12.20
C ASP A 72 5.80 6.88 13.26
N GLU A 73 5.78 8.13 12.80
CA GLU A 73 5.69 9.33 13.65
C GLU A 73 4.23 9.83 13.76
N GLY A 74 3.25 8.96 13.52
CA GLY A 74 1.84 9.33 13.50
C GLY A 74 1.08 9.13 14.80
N ASP A 75 1.73 8.69 15.90
CA ASP A 75 1.10 8.44 17.20
C ASP A 75 -0.16 7.55 17.09
N GLY A 76 -0.11 6.56 16.19
CA GLY A 76 -1.23 5.64 15.91
C GLY A 76 -2.19 6.13 14.81
N ASP A 77 -2.07 7.36 14.31
CA ASP A 77 -2.79 7.84 13.13
C ASP A 77 -2.00 7.56 11.85
N LEU A 78 -2.53 6.65 11.03
CA LEU A 78 -1.97 6.28 9.74
C LEU A 78 -1.76 7.48 8.81
N ASN A 79 -2.73 8.40 8.77
CA ASN A 79 -2.67 9.54 7.87
C ASN A 79 -1.61 10.56 8.32
N ALA A 80 -1.43 10.72 9.63
CA ALA A 80 -0.33 11.53 10.18
C ALA A 80 1.03 10.90 9.85
N ALA A 81 1.20 9.59 10.04
CA ALA A 81 2.43 8.88 9.70
C ALA A 81 2.80 9.06 8.21
N LEU A 82 1.84 8.91 7.31
CA LEU A 82 2.05 9.09 5.87
C LEU A 82 2.38 10.56 5.51
N ARG A 83 1.74 11.54 6.17
CA ARG A 83 2.10 12.97 5.99
C ARG A 83 3.54 13.23 6.40
N HIS A 84 3.96 12.78 7.58
CA HIS A 84 5.32 12.94 8.07
C HIS A 84 6.34 12.27 7.14
N ALA A 85 6.08 11.03 6.71
CA ALA A 85 6.94 10.33 5.77
C ALA A 85 7.05 11.05 4.42
N ALA A 86 5.94 11.57 3.87
CA ALA A 86 5.94 12.32 2.62
C ALA A 86 6.75 13.63 2.74
N VAL A 87 6.62 14.34 3.85
CA VAL A 87 7.44 15.53 4.14
C VAL A 87 8.93 15.18 4.20
N ARG A 88 9.32 14.11 4.89
CA ARG A 88 10.71 13.65 4.95
C ARG A 88 11.28 13.33 3.57
N VAL A 89 10.51 12.65 2.71
CA VAL A 89 10.90 12.38 1.33
C VAL A 89 11.20 13.68 0.58
N ARG A 90 10.33 14.66 0.68
CA ARG A 90 10.46 15.92 -0.06
C ARG A 90 11.49 16.87 0.49
N LEU A 91 11.78 16.80 1.79
CA LEU A 91 12.92 17.55 2.35
C LEU A 91 14.26 17.06 1.77
N ALA A 92 14.37 15.77 1.46
CA ALA A 92 15.56 15.20 0.83
C ALA A 92 15.61 15.47 -0.69
N ASP A 93 14.46 15.47 -1.38
CA ASP A 93 14.32 15.74 -2.82
C ASP A 93 12.98 16.40 -3.12
N PRO A 94 12.93 17.76 -3.18
CA PRO A 94 11.69 18.52 -3.38
C PRO A 94 10.97 18.22 -4.70
N GLY A 95 11.69 17.72 -5.71
CA GLY A 95 11.14 17.36 -7.01
C GLY A 95 10.51 15.96 -7.06
N THR A 96 10.48 15.23 -5.95
CA THR A 96 10.00 13.85 -5.92
C THR A 96 8.49 13.78 -5.85
N SER A 97 7.89 13.00 -6.76
CA SER A 97 6.51 12.52 -6.63
C SER A 97 6.41 11.46 -5.54
N VAL A 98 5.36 11.52 -4.73
CA VAL A 98 5.16 10.60 -3.60
C VAL A 98 3.85 9.85 -3.80
N ALA A 99 3.88 8.54 -3.53
CA ALA A 99 2.68 7.72 -3.47
C ALA A 99 2.63 6.94 -2.16
N ALA A 100 1.43 6.68 -1.64
CA ALA A 100 1.17 5.80 -0.50
C ALA A 100 0.29 4.63 -0.95
N MET A 101 0.70 3.41 -0.64
CA MET A 101 0.02 2.17 -1.06
C MET A 101 -0.26 1.29 0.15
N CYS A 102 -1.45 0.68 0.20
CA CYS A 102 -1.78 -0.31 1.20
C CYS A 102 -0.82 -1.50 1.18
N ALA A 103 -0.53 -2.06 2.36
CA ALA A 103 0.37 -3.21 2.51
C ALA A 103 -0.33 -4.57 2.34
N ASP A 104 -1.64 -4.61 2.30
CA ASP A 104 -2.48 -5.80 2.29
C ASP A 104 -2.93 -6.22 0.89
N LEU A 105 -2.02 -6.12 -0.07
CA LEU A 105 -2.21 -6.44 -1.49
C LEU A 105 -1.39 -7.68 -1.90
N PRO A 106 -1.69 -8.89 -1.36
CA PRO A 106 -0.86 -10.08 -1.61
C PRO A 106 -0.86 -10.56 -3.05
N SER A 107 -1.83 -10.11 -3.85
CA SER A 107 -1.96 -10.46 -5.28
C SER A 107 -1.42 -9.38 -6.21
N LEU A 108 -0.79 -8.33 -5.69
CA LEU A 108 -0.32 -7.19 -6.49
C LEU A 108 0.62 -7.65 -7.60
N ARG A 109 0.31 -7.22 -8.83
CA ARG A 109 1.18 -7.38 -10.00
C ARG A 109 1.86 -6.05 -10.31
N THR A 110 3.16 -6.09 -10.55
CA THR A 110 3.95 -4.90 -10.93
C THR A 110 3.34 -4.17 -12.12
N ALA A 111 2.80 -4.90 -13.11
CA ALA A 111 2.17 -4.31 -14.28
C ALA A 111 0.93 -3.45 -13.95
N ASP A 112 0.11 -3.85 -12.95
CA ASP A 112 -1.05 -3.07 -12.52
C ASP A 112 -0.60 -1.79 -11.79
N LEU A 113 0.45 -1.88 -10.97
CA LEU A 113 1.04 -0.71 -10.32
C LEU A 113 1.61 0.27 -11.37
N ASP A 114 2.37 -0.24 -12.34
CA ASP A 114 2.92 0.58 -13.43
C ASP A 114 1.81 1.24 -14.26
N ALA A 115 0.74 0.51 -14.55
CA ALA A 115 -0.41 1.05 -15.27
C ALA A 115 -1.10 2.18 -14.48
N ALA A 116 -1.28 2.02 -13.17
CA ALA A 116 -1.85 3.06 -12.31
C ALA A 116 -0.96 4.31 -12.24
N LEU A 117 0.35 4.12 -12.00
CA LEU A 117 1.32 5.22 -11.91
C LEU A 117 1.48 5.98 -13.23
N THR A 118 1.23 5.33 -14.36
CA THR A 118 1.24 5.96 -15.69
C THR A 118 -0.07 6.66 -16.03
N ALA A 119 -1.20 6.12 -15.57
CA ALA A 119 -2.54 6.66 -15.88
C ALA A 119 -2.91 7.89 -15.04
N GLY A 120 -2.23 8.15 -13.93
CA GLY A 120 -2.48 9.28 -13.06
C GLY A 120 -2.04 10.60 -13.71
N MET A 121 -3.01 11.39 -14.21
CA MET A 121 -2.78 12.64 -14.95
C MET A 121 -3.03 13.91 -14.12
N SER A 122 -3.58 13.78 -12.93
CA SER A 122 -3.86 14.88 -12.01
C SER A 122 -2.69 15.14 -11.07
N PRO A 123 -2.56 16.36 -10.53
CA PRO A 123 -1.55 16.66 -9.51
C PRO A 123 -1.64 15.76 -8.28
N ARG A 124 -2.86 15.33 -7.88
CA ARG A 124 -3.12 14.31 -6.87
C ARG A 124 -4.23 13.37 -7.36
N TRP A 125 -4.00 12.07 -7.21
CA TRP A 125 -4.91 11.05 -7.69
C TRP A 125 -4.85 9.78 -6.83
N PHE A 126 -5.86 8.92 -6.95
CA PHE A 126 -5.94 7.69 -6.17
C PHE A 126 -6.55 6.53 -6.96
N VAL A 127 -6.29 5.31 -6.49
CA VAL A 127 -6.94 4.08 -6.93
C VAL A 127 -7.86 3.60 -5.81
N ALA A 128 -9.14 3.47 -6.10
CA ALA A 128 -10.10 2.89 -5.18
C ALA A 128 -9.90 1.37 -5.06
N ASP A 129 -10.29 0.80 -3.92
CA ASP A 129 -10.36 -0.64 -3.71
C ASP A 129 -11.38 -1.32 -4.64
N ALA A 130 -11.50 -2.65 -4.55
CA ALA A 130 -12.43 -3.42 -5.38
C ALA A 130 -13.91 -3.10 -5.08
N SER A 131 -14.22 -2.61 -3.89
CA SER A 131 -15.55 -2.18 -3.49
C SER A 131 -15.89 -0.75 -3.97
N GLY A 132 -14.88 0.04 -4.31
CA GLY A 132 -15.00 1.45 -4.67
C GLY A 132 -15.18 2.38 -3.48
N THR A 133 -15.09 1.90 -2.24
CA THR A 133 -15.27 2.70 -1.02
C THR A 133 -13.97 3.04 -0.31
N GLY A 134 -12.99 2.16 -0.39
CA GLY A 134 -11.65 2.33 0.14
C GLY A 134 -10.67 2.87 -0.91
N THR A 135 -9.43 3.05 -0.51
CA THR A 135 -8.31 3.48 -1.35
C THR A 135 -7.11 2.57 -1.13
N THR A 136 -6.56 2.02 -2.18
CA THR A 136 -5.37 1.17 -2.12
C THR A 136 -4.09 1.89 -2.51
N LEU A 137 -4.18 2.96 -3.31
CA LEU A 137 -3.06 3.80 -3.71
C LEU A 137 -3.51 5.27 -3.76
N LEU A 138 -2.73 6.16 -3.16
CA LEU A 138 -2.85 7.61 -3.29
C LEU A 138 -1.51 8.17 -3.76
N ALA A 139 -1.53 9.08 -4.72
CA ALA A 139 -0.31 9.68 -5.26
C ALA A 139 -0.44 11.20 -5.43
N ALA A 140 0.69 11.88 -5.29
CA ALA A 140 0.81 13.32 -5.50
C ALA A 140 2.11 13.65 -6.24
N GLY A 141 2.00 14.47 -7.25
CA GLY A 141 3.13 14.99 -8.03
C GLY A 141 4.04 15.93 -7.23
N PRO A 142 5.13 16.41 -7.86
CA PRO A 142 6.07 17.32 -7.22
C PRO A 142 5.38 18.57 -6.69
N GLY A 143 5.72 18.97 -5.46
CA GLY A 143 5.20 20.18 -4.84
C GLY A 143 3.73 20.13 -4.38
N VAL A 144 3.05 19.00 -4.58
CA VAL A 144 1.64 18.81 -4.17
C VAL A 144 1.59 17.95 -2.91
N ASP A 145 0.92 18.41 -1.86
CA ASP A 145 0.76 17.64 -0.63
C ASP A 145 0.07 16.30 -0.89
N LEU A 146 0.55 15.24 -0.24
CA LEU A 146 -0.05 13.91 -0.36
C LEU A 146 -1.49 13.90 0.20
N ASP A 147 -1.72 14.60 1.31
CA ASP A 147 -3.01 14.79 1.98
C ASP A 147 -3.82 13.49 2.10
N PRO A 148 -3.30 12.50 2.86
CA PRO A 148 -3.91 11.19 2.97
C PRO A 148 -5.15 11.20 3.88
N HIS A 149 -6.18 10.45 3.47
CA HIS A 149 -7.45 10.26 4.17
C HIS A 149 -7.84 8.77 4.21
N PHE A 150 -6.87 7.87 4.39
CA PHE A 150 -7.11 6.43 4.49
C PHE A 150 -8.03 6.06 5.67
N GLY A 151 -8.73 4.94 5.57
CA GLY A 151 -9.72 4.44 6.51
C GLY A 151 -11.12 4.33 5.88
N ALA A 152 -12.17 4.26 6.70
CA ALA A 152 -13.54 4.12 6.21
C ALA A 152 -13.91 5.23 5.20
N ASP A 153 -14.57 4.86 4.10
CA ASP A 153 -14.99 5.77 3.02
C ASP A 153 -13.85 6.63 2.44
N SER A 154 -12.63 6.09 2.43
CA SER A 154 -11.44 6.86 2.02
C SER A 154 -11.49 7.29 0.56
N ALA A 155 -12.11 6.54 -0.35
CA ALA A 155 -12.28 6.95 -1.75
C ALA A 155 -13.05 8.28 -1.85
N ARG A 156 -14.21 8.36 -1.17
CA ARG A 156 -14.99 9.59 -1.12
C ARG A 156 -14.22 10.76 -0.48
N ARG A 157 -13.52 10.51 0.63
CA ARG A 157 -12.73 11.56 1.31
C ARG A 157 -11.57 12.07 0.47
N HIS A 158 -10.89 11.19 -0.27
CA HIS A 158 -9.85 11.62 -1.22
C HIS A 158 -10.45 12.45 -2.36
N GLU A 159 -11.62 12.06 -2.88
CA GLU A 159 -12.32 12.83 -3.91
C GLU A 159 -12.73 14.22 -3.40
N GLU A 160 -13.32 14.30 -2.21
CA GLU A 160 -13.69 15.55 -1.54
C GLU A 160 -12.48 16.46 -1.26
N SER A 161 -11.29 15.88 -1.02
CA SER A 161 -10.04 16.64 -0.85
C SER A 161 -9.41 17.08 -2.18
N GLY A 162 -10.04 16.76 -3.32
CA GLY A 162 -9.60 17.16 -4.66
C GLY A 162 -8.66 16.18 -5.36
N ALA A 163 -8.48 14.96 -4.83
CA ALA A 163 -7.79 13.91 -5.58
C ALA A 163 -8.71 13.28 -6.63
N VAL A 164 -8.16 12.89 -7.79
CA VAL A 164 -8.93 12.33 -8.91
C VAL A 164 -8.79 10.81 -8.95
N ALA A 165 -9.93 10.10 -9.05
CA ALA A 165 -9.92 8.65 -9.17
C ALA A 165 -9.35 8.19 -10.52
N VAL A 166 -8.38 7.28 -10.49
CA VAL A 166 -7.82 6.65 -11.70
C VAL A 166 -8.77 5.55 -12.19
N ARG A 167 -9.09 5.59 -13.49
CA ARG A 167 -9.98 4.63 -14.16
C ARG A 167 -9.23 3.59 -15.00
N ALA A 168 -8.00 3.22 -14.58
CA ALA A 168 -7.26 2.13 -15.21
C ALA A 168 -7.81 0.76 -14.78
N ASP A 169 -7.68 -0.23 -15.65
CA ASP A 169 -7.95 -1.64 -15.32
C ASP A 169 -6.73 -2.22 -14.58
N VAL A 170 -6.79 -2.21 -13.26
CA VAL A 170 -5.69 -2.60 -12.37
C VAL A 170 -6.23 -3.50 -11.23
N PRO A 171 -6.79 -4.67 -11.58
CA PRO A 171 -7.56 -5.48 -10.64
C PRO A 171 -6.74 -5.95 -9.44
N SER A 172 -5.46 -6.28 -9.59
CA SER A 172 -4.63 -6.74 -8.48
C SER A 172 -4.26 -5.61 -7.51
N LEU A 173 -4.20 -4.37 -7.98
CA LEU A 173 -3.96 -3.19 -7.13
C LEU A 173 -5.22 -2.77 -6.34
N ARG A 174 -6.41 -3.22 -6.75
CA ARG A 174 -7.68 -2.94 -6.07
C ARG A 174 -8.08 -4.02 -5.05
N LEU A 175 -7.39 -5.18 -5.06
CA LEU A 175 -7.75 -6.34 -4.26
C LEU A 175 -6.97 -6.38 -2.95
N ASP A 176 -7.39 -5.55 -2.00
CA ASP A 176 -6.94 -5.62 -0.62
C ASP A 176 -7.63 -6.78 0.13
N VAL A 177 -6.92 -7.36 1.09
CA VAL A 177 -7.42 -8.50 1.88
C VAL A 177 -7.79 -8.04 3.27
N ASP A 178 -9.08 -7.87 3.53
CA ASP A 178 -9.65 -7.52 4.83
C ASP A 178 -10.36 -8.68 5.51
N THR A 179 -10.93 -9.60 4.73
CA THR A 179 -11.76 -10.70 5.19
C THR A 179 -11.29 -12.04 4.64
N ASP A 180 -11.81 -13.15 5.20
CA ASP A 180 -11.56 -14.51 4.68
C ASP A 180 -12.06 -14.67 3.22
N ALA A 181 -13.12 -13.96 2.84
CA ALA A 181 -13.62 -13.95 1.47
C ALA A 181 -12.64 -13.27 0.51
N ASP A 182 -12.01 -12.17 0.94
CA ASP A 182 -10.98 -11.48 0.14
C ASP A 182 -9.74 -12.35 0.01
N LEU A 183 -9.33 -13.03 1.08
CA LEU A 183 -8.22 -13.98 1.04
C LEU A 183 -8.50 -15.14 0.06
N ALA A 184 -9.73 -15.67 0.07
CA ALA A 184 -10.13 -16.71 -0.88
C ALA A 184 -10.07 -16.20 -2.33
N ARG A 185 -10.50 -14.97 -2.58
CA ARG A 185 -10.42 -14.32 -3.90
C ARG A 185 -8.96 -14.08 -4.31
N ALA A 186 -8.13 -13.59 -3.40
CA ALA A 186 -6.70 -13.40 -3.64
C ALA A 186 -6.00 -14.72 -4.02
N ARG A 187 -6.35 -15.83 -3.35
CA ARG A 187 -5.85 -17.17 -3.71
C ARG A 187 -6.22 -17.58 -5.14
N GLN A 188 -7.43 -17.31 -5.57
CA GLN A 188 -7.89 -17.64 -6.93
C GLN A 188 -7.19 -16.78 -7.99
N THR A 189 -6.92 -15.51 -7.67
CA THR A 189 -6.19 -14.57 -8.55
C THR A 189 -4.69 -14.88 -8.63
N GLY A 190 -4.16 -15.56 -7.62
CA GLY A 190 -2.74 -15.80 -7.39
C GLY A 190 -2.16 -14.81 -6.40
N VAL A 191 -1.48 -15.31 -5.39
CA VAL A 191 -0.76 -14.52 -4.38
C VAL A 191 0.74 -14.60 -4.60
N GLY A 192 1.49 -13.67 -4.03
CA GLY A 192 2.95 -13.68 -4.06
C GLY A 192 3.55 -14.82 -3.24
N GLN A 193 4.86 -14.99 -3.37
CA GLN A 193 5.57 -16.15 -2.80
C GLN A 193 5.55 -16.19 -1.27
N HIS A 194 5.55 -15.03 -0.60
CA HIS A 194 5.54 -14.97 0.87
C HIS A 194 4.20 -15.45 1.42
N THR A 195 3.10 -14.93 0.86
CA THR A 195 1.74 -15.36 1.21
C THR A 195 1.52 -16.82 0.90
N TRP A 196 1.95 -17.28 -0.28
CA TRP A 196 1.87 -18.68 -0.66
C TRP A 196 2.59 -19.59 0.35
N ALA A 197 3.85 -19.27 0.68
CA ALA A 197 4.64 -20.04 1.63
C ALA A 197 3.98 -20.11 3.02
N GLU A 198 3.41 -18.98 3.49
CA GLU A 198 2.73 -18.94 4.79
C GLU A 198 1.44 -19.76 4.80
N MET A 199 0.73 -19.80 3.68
CA MET A 199 -0.48 -20.61 3.53
C MET A 199 -0.18 -22.10 3.48
N GLN A 200 0.94 -22.53 2.89
CA GLN A 200 1.35 -23.93 2.81
C GLN A 200 1.75 -24.55 4.17
N LYS A 201 2.20 -23.76 5.12
CA LYS A 201 2.50 -24.24 6.49
C LYS A 201 1.28 -24.77 7.23
N ARG A 202 0.09 -24.60 6.68
CA ARG A 202 -1.22 -24.77 7.34
C ARG A 202 -2.17 -25.76 6.64
N GLY A 203 -1.78 -26.28 5.52
CA GLY A 203 -2.48 -27.34 4.77
C GLY A 203 -1.81 -28.67 5.00
#